data_c8e29ceb8b81799c80875355719355d9
#
_entry.id   c8e29ceb8b81799c80875355719355d9
#
_cell.length_a   1.000
_cell.length_b   1.000
_cell.length_c   1.000
_cell.angle_alpha   90.00
_cell.angle_beta   90.00
_cell.angle_gamma   90.00
#
_symmetry.space_group_name_H-M   'P 1'
#
loop_
_entity.id
_entity.type
_entity.pdbx_description
1 polymer ?
#
loop_
_entity_poly.entity_id
_entity_poly.type
_entity_poly.pdbx_seq_one_letter_code
_entity_poly.pdbx_strand_id
1 'polypeptide(L)'
;MKTTVAVFFGGRSVEHEISVISASQAMHAMNRDKYNVIPVYITKQGRWVTGDALFDVKNYRDMKALVEKCEEVYMRPEFGDFNLYRAKTKLFGGHNVYACLLYTSD
;
A
#
# COMPACT_ATOMS: atom_id res chain seq x y z
N MET A 1 10.31 -16.89 8.31
CA MET A 1 9.07 -16.42 7.69
C MET A 1 8.87 -14.96 8.03
N LYS A 2 8.70 -14.12 7.01
CA LYS A 2 8.51 -12.68 7.22
C LYS A 2 7.04 -12.35 7.46
N THR A 3 6.79 -11.45 8.40
CA THR A 3 5.46 -10.89 8.59
C THR A 3 5.22 -9.81 7.54
N THR A 4 4.10 -9.88 6.86
CA THR A 4 3.72 -8.86 5.87
C THR A 4 3.03 -7.71 6.56
N VAL A 5 3.56 -6.50 6.37
CA VAL A 5 3.05 -5.27 6.98
C VAL A 5 2.67 -4.29 5.88
N ALA A 6 1.43 -3.83 5.89
CA ALA A 6 1.00 -2.77 5.00
C ALA A 6 1.14 -1.43 5.73
N VAL A 7 1.76 -0.48 5.07
CA VAL A 7 1.89 0.89 5.58
C VAL A 7 0.99 1.79 4.74
N PHE A 8 -0.08 2.30 5.36
CA PHE A 8 -1.06 3.17 4.70
C PHE A 8 -0.70 4.62 4.94
N PHE A 9 -0.72 5.41 3.90
CA PHE A 9 -0.37 6.83 4.01
C PHE A 9 -1.02 7.64 2.88
N GLY A 10 -0.99 8.97 3.02
CA GLY A 10 -1.60 9.88 2.07
C GLY A 10 -3.00 10.30 2.49
N GLY A 11 -3.93 10.29 1.55
CA GLY A 11 -5.33 10.65 1.79
C GLY A 11 -5.65 12.10 1.51
N ARG A 12 -6.85 12.53 1.90
CA ARG A 12 -7.36 13.88 1.63
C ARG A 12 -6.99 14.91 2.68
N SER A 13 -6.17 14.53 3.62
CA SER A 13 -5.74 15.42 4.70
C SER A 13 -4.93 16.59 4.17
N VAL A 14 -5.03 17.74 4.83
CA VAL A 14 -4.13 18.87 4.58
C VAL A 14 -2.68 18.50 4.92
N GLU A 15 -2.48 17.45 5.69
CA GLU A 15 -1.18 16.92 6.06
C GLU A 15 -0.70 15.81 5.13
N HIS A 16 -1.29 15.69 3.94
CA HIS A 16 -0.98 14.64 2.98
C HIS A 16 0.53 14.53 2.70
N GLU A 17 1.18 15.65 2.45
CA GLU A 17 2.61 15.65 2.14
C GLU A 17 3.47 15.23 3.33
N ILE A 18 3.08 15.65 4.53
CA ILE A 18 3.74 15.23 5.77
C ILE A 18 3.58 13.74 5.98
N SER A 19 2.38 13.21 5.69
CA SER A 19 2.10 11.80 5.77
C SER A 19 3.01 10.99 4.84
N VAL A 20 3.23 11.47 3.62
CA VAL A 20 4.11 10.82 2.65
C VAL A 20 5.54 10.77 3.17
N ILE A 21 6.06 11.87 3.69
CA ILE A 21 7.44 11.94 4.21
C ILE A 21 7.60 11.00 5.40
N SER A 22 6.67 11.05 6.35
CA SER A 22 6.72 10.21 7.54
C SER A 22 6.64 8.73 7.20
N ALA A 23 5.77 8.37 6.26
CA ALA A 23 5.63 6.99 5.81
C ALA A 23 6.91 6.49 5.14
N SER A 24 7.52 7.32 4.29
CA SER A 24 8.77 6.98 3.64
C SER A 24 9.88 6.70 4.67
N GLN A 25 10.00 7.55 5.67
CA GLN A 25 10.98 7.36 6.74
C GLN A 25 10.71 6.08 7.52
N ALA A 26 9.45 5.83 7.86
CA ALA A 26 9.06 4.63 8.60
C ALA A 26 9.38 3.36 7.81
N MET A 27 9.04 3.36 6.53
CA MET A 27 9.28 2.19 5.68
C MET A 27 10.77 1.90 5.50
N HIS A 28 11.59 2.94 5.37
CA HIS A 28 13.04 2.76 5.25
C HIS A 28 13.67 2.29 6.56
N ALA A 29 13.06 2.61 7.70
CA ALA A 29 13.55 2.19 9.00
C ALA A 29 13.17 0.75 9.36
N MET A 30 12.19 0.16 8.67
CA MET A 30 11.73 -1.20 8.97
C MET A 30 12.77 -2.23 8.55
N ASN A 31 12.91 -3.27 9.39
CA ASN A 31 13.84 -4.35 9.13
C ASN A 31 13.27 -5.30 8.07
N ARG A 32 13.83 -5.24 6.86
CA ARG A 32 13.38 -6.05 5.72
C ARG A 32 13.70 -7.52 5.85
N ASP A 33 14.54 -7.91 6.80
CA ASP A 33 14.79 -9.30 7.10
C ASP A 33 13.65 -9.91 7.91
N LYS A 34 12.93 -9.08 8.67
CA LYS A 34 11.81 -9.52 9.49
C LYS A 34 10.45 -9.24 8.87
N TYR A 35 10.36 -8.20 8.06
CA TYR A 35 9.09 -7.72 7.54
C TYR A 35 9.10 -7.62 6.02
N ASN A 36 8.00 -8.08 5.43
CA ASN A 36 7.69 -7.81 4.04
C ASN A 36 6.81 -6.55 4.02
N VAL A 37 7.37 -5.43 3.62
CA VAL A 37 6.70 -4.13 3.70
C VAL A 37 5.97 -3.85 2.40
N ILE A 38 4.66 -3.59 2.51
CA ILE A 38 3.81 -3.24 1.38
C ILE A 38 3.34 -1.80 1.58
N PRO A 39 3.81 -0.85 0.75
CA PRO A 39 3.32 0.52 0.81
C PRO A 39 1.95 0.60 0.16
N VAL A 40 1.00 1.26 0.83
CA VAL A 40 -0.31 1.52 0.25
C VAL A 40 -0.55 3.02 0.32
N TYR A 41 -0.53 3.66 -0.83
CA TYR A 41 -0.77 5.09 -0.94
C TYR A 41 -2.25 5.33 -1.18
N ILE A 42 -2.85 6.19 -0.36
CA ILE A 42 -4.24 6.60 -0.51
C ILE A 42 -4.24 7.92 -1.28
N THR A 43 -4.83 7.90 -2.48
CA THR A 43 -4.89 9.11 -3.30
C THR A 43 -5.88 10.12 -2.69
N LYS A 44 -5.82 11.36 -3.19
CA LYS A 44 -6.77 12.39 -2.73
C LYS A 44 -8.21 12.05 -3.08
N GLN A 45 -8.43 11.18 -4.05
CA GLN A 45 -9.75 10.68 -4.42
C GLN A 45 -10.18 9.48 -3.56
N GLY A 46 -9.31 9.01 -2.67
CA GLY A 46 -9.61 7.88 -1.79
C GLY A 46 -9.29 6.51 -2.37
N ARG A 47 -8.59 6.45 -3.48
CA ARG A 47 -8.16 5.17 -4.06
C ARG A 47 -6.89 4.68 -3.38
N TRP A 48 -6.78 3.38 -3.22
CA TRP A 48 -5.59 2.74 -2.64
C TRP A 48 -4.76 2.15 -3.77
N VAL A 49 -3.48 2.52 -3.82
CA VAL A 49 -2.54 1.99 -4.80
C VAL A 49 -1.29 1.47 -4.11
N THR A 50 -0.66 0.46 -4.69
CA THR A 50 0.56 -0.11 -4.16
C THR A 50 1.57 -0.38 -5.28
N GLY A 51 2.83 -0.46 -4.93
CA GLY A 51 3.91 -0.74 -5.87
C GLY A 51 5.26 -0.30 -5.34
N ASP A 52 6.32 -0.86 -5.89
CA ASP A 52 7.69 -0.55 -5.45
C ASP A 52 8.07 0.91 -5.71
N ALA A 53 7.44 1.55 -6.69
CA ALA A 53 7.69 2.96 -6.98
C ALA A 53 7.38 3.87 -5.78
N LEU A 54 6.54 3.42 -4.86
CA LEU A 54 6.18 4.19 -3.66
C LEU A 54 7.30 4.30 -2.64
N PHE A 55 8.34 3.47 -2.75
CA PHE A 55 9.47 3.54 -1.84
C PHE A 55 10.42 4.70 -2.15
N ASP A 56 10.40 5.21 -3.37
CA ASP A 56 11.30 6.27 -3.79
C ASP A 56 10.60 7.62 -3.72
N VAL A 57 11.05 8.46 -2.79
CA VAL A 57 10.47 9.81 -2.58
C VAL A 57 10.52 10.65 -3.84
N LYS A 58 11.53 10.44 -4.70
CA LYS A 58 11.66 11.20 -5.94
C LYS A 58 10.48 11.02 -6.88
N ASN A 59 9.84 9.86 -6.85
CA ASN A 59 8.69 9.56 -7.70
C ASN A 59 7.46 10.40 -7.36
N TYR A 60 7.42 11.00 -6.17
CA TYR A 60 6.29 11.79 -5.72
C TYR A 60 6.25 13.19 -6.34
N ARG A 61 7.26 13.55 -7.13
CA ARG A 61 7.28 14.82 -7.86
C ARG A 61 6.23 14.86 -8.97
N ASP A 62 5.93 13.71 -9.54
CA ASP A 62 4.89 13.57 -10.57
C ASP A 62 3.91 12.50 -10.10
N MET A 63 2.87 12.95 -9.42
CA MET A 63 1.89 12.05 -8.80
C MET A 63 1.13 11.24 -9.83
N LYS A 64 0.83 11.84 -11.00
CA LYS A 64 0.12 11.13 -12.05
C LYS A 64 0.94 9.95 -12.57
N ALA A 65 2.21 10.19 -12.86
CA ALA A 65 3.11 9.14 -13.31
C ALA A 65 3.31 8.08 -12.24
N LEU A 66 3.41 8.50 -10.97
CA LEU A 66 3.56 7.58 -9.86
C LEU A 66 2.37 6.63 -9.75
N VAL A 67 1.17 7.17 -9.77
CA VAL A 67 -0.06 6.36 -9.66
C VAL A 67 -0.18 5.40 -10.84
N GLU A 68 0.22 5.82 -12.04
CA GLU A 68 0.21 4.95 -13.22
C GLU A 68 1.16 3.77 -13.09
N LYS A 69 2.24 3.92 -12.34
CA LYS A 69 3.19 2.83 -12.07
C LYS A 69 2.71 1.88 -11.00
N CYS A 70 1.66 2.23 -10.27
CA CYS A 70 1.14 1.48 -9.16
C CYS A 70 -0.08 0.66 -9.57
N GLU A 71 -0.43 -0.28 -8.73
CA GLU A 71 -1.58 -1.16 -8.93
C GLU A 71 -2.64 -0.81 -7.88
N GLU A 72 -3.88 -0.65 -8.30
CA GLU A 72 -4.97 -0.39 -7.37
C GLU A 72 -5.32 -1.65 -6.59
N VAL A 73 -5.52 -1.49 -5.29
CA VAL A 73 -5.85 -2.58 -4.37
C VAL A 73 -7.00 -2.17 -3.46
N TYR A 74 -7.62 -3.15 -2.80
CA TYR A 74 -8.66 -2.91 -1.82
C TYR A 74 -8.67 -4.03 -0.78
N MET A 75 -9.36 -3.79 0.33
CA MET A 75 -9.63 -4.81 1.33
C MET A 75 -11.13 -5.06 1.39
N ARG A 76 -11.51 -6.30 1.68
CA ARG A 76 -12.92 -6.64 1.82
C ARG A 76 -13.36 -6.41 3.25
N PRO A 77 -14.54 -5.82 3.47
CA PRO A 77 -15.03 -5.55 4.83
C PRO A 77 -15.65 -6.80 5.46
N GLU A 78 -14.87 -7.86 5.51
CA GLU A 78 -15.31 -9.13 6.11
C GLU A 78 -14.46 -9.44 7.32
N PHE A 79 -15.11 -9.91 8.37
CA PHE A 79 -14.41 -10.29 9.59
C PHE A 79 -13.44 -11.43 9.32
N GLY A 80 -12.19 -11.22 9.71
CA GLY A 80 -11.13 -12.23 9.52
C GLY A 80 -10.47 -12.22 8.16
N ASP A 81 -10.89 -11.33 7.25
CA ASP A 81 -10.28 -11.19 5.93
C ASP A 81 -9.22 -10.08 5.96
N PHE A 82 -7.95 -10.45 5.95
CA PHE A 82 -6.83 -9.51 6.00
C PHE A 82 -6.04 -9.49 4.69
N ASN A 83 -6.67 -9.85 3.59
CA ASN A 83 -6.02 -9.85 2.29
C ASN A 83 -6.16 -8.49 1.62
N LEU A 84 -5.10 -8.10 0.89
CA LEU A 84 -5.19 -7.04 -0.11
C LEU A 84 -5.52 -7.68 -1.44
N TYR A 85 -6.54 -7.17 -2.10
CA TYR A 85 -7.00 -7.69 -3.39
C TYR A 85 -6.66 -6.71 -4.50
N ARG A 86 -6.36 -7.23 -5.69
CA ARG A 86 -6.17 -6.41 -6.88
C ARG A 86 -7.51 -5.95 -7.39
N ALA A 87 -7.61 -4.65 -7.70
CA ALA A 87 -8.84 -4.10 -8.25
C ALA A 87 -9.10 -4.60 -9.68
N LYS A 88 -8.02 -4.84 -10.46
CA LYS A 88 -8.14 -5.43 -11.79
C LYS A 88 -8.30 -6.94 -11.67
N THR A 89 -9.44 -7.45 -12.12
CA THR A 89 -9.67 -8.88 -12.12
C THR A 89 -8.95 -9.54 -13.28
N LYS A 90 -8.43 -10.75 -13.04
CA LYS A 90 -7.89 -11.57 -14.12
C LYS A 90 -9.04 -12.08 -14.99
N LEU A 91 -8.72 -12.34 -16.25
CA LEU A 91 -9.70 -12.80 -17.23
C LEU A 91 -10.37 -14.11 -16.81
N PHE A 92 -9.66 -14.94 -16.08
CA PHE A 92 -10.17 -16.23 -15.60
C PHE A 92 -10.24 -16.24 -14.09
N GLY A 93 -11.41 -15.97 -13.61
CA GLY A 93 -11.96 -16.22 -12.29
C GLY A 93 -11.11 -16.03 -11.06
N GLY A 94 -11.76 -16.09 -9.93
CA GLY A 94 -11.14 -16.14 -8.64
C GLY A 94 -10.77 -14.78 -8.05
N HIS A 95 -10.45 -14.81 -6.79
CA HIS A 95 -10.01 -13.62 -6.07
C HIS A 95 -8.55 -13.34 -6.40
N ASN A 96 -8.27 -12.13 -6.84
CA ASN A 96 -6.90 -11.69 -7.11
C ASN A 96 -6.29 -11.14 -5.83
N VAL A 97 -5.73 -12.02 -5.03
CA VAL A 97 -5.05 -11.61 -3.81
C VAL A 97 -3.68 -11.04 -4.17
N TYR A 98 -3.43 -9.79 -3.78
CA TYR A 98 -2.13 -9.16 -3.90
C TYR A 98 -1.20 -9.63 -2.78
N ALA A 99 -1.70 -9.60 -1.54
CA ALA A 99 -0.94 -10.00 -0.37
C ALA A 99 -1.86 -10.35 0.77
N CYS A 100 -1.43 -11.31 1.60
CA CYS A 100 -2.10 -11.63 2.85
C CYS A 100 -1.41 -10.88 3.98
N LEU A 101 -2.17 -10.07 4.70
CA LEU A 101 -1.67 -9.32 5.83
C LEU A 101 -1.94 -10.10 7.10
N LEU A 102 -0.88 -10.36 7.86
CA LEU A 102 -1.04 -10.94 9.19
C LEU A 102 -1.33 -9.80 10.15
N TYR A 103 -2.49 -9.87 10.78
CA TYR A 103 -2.86 -8.90 11.79
C TYR A 103 -2.12 -9.23 13.08
N THR A 104 -1.27 -8.30 13.51
CA THR A 104 -0.69 -8.36 14.84
C THR A 104 -1.29 -7.21 15.62
N SER A 105 -2.13 -7.54 16.59
CA SER A 105 -2.61 -6.54 17.52
C SER A 105 -1.52 -6.30 18.56
N ASP A 106 -1.16 -5.08 18.71
CA ASP A 106 -0.29 -4.70 19.82
C ASP A 106 -1.09 -4.59 21.09
#